data_60126db423e1b6f76c75b1c27b894a0e
#
_entry.id   60126db423e1b6f76c75b1c27b894a0e
#
_cell.length_a   1.000
_cell.length_b   1.000
_cell.length_c   1.000
_cell.angle_alpha   90.00
_cell.angle_beta   90.00
_cell.angle_gamma   90.00
#
_symmetry.space_group_name_H-M   'P 1'
#
loop_
_entity.id
_entity.type
_entity.pdbx_description
1 polymer ?
#
loop_
_entity_poly.entity_id
_entity_poly.type
_entity_poly.pdbx_seq_one_letter_code
_entity_poly.pdbx_strand_id
1 'polypeptide(L)'
;MTRRFSHLIELLIVDEANRLKDAGLEQVRDLADRGEFGLVLLGMPGLEKRLMRAPQLYSRIGFAHEMEPLSDEETRDFLEKRWSHRVKAYSDDFTDKEAVAAILRITRGNLRLIDRLMMQVEHVLVANQLQVVTKEVVETARENLIIGPG
;
A
#
# COMPACT_ATOMS: atom_id res chain seq x y z
N MET A 1 -5.30 33.21 21.79
CA MET A 1 -6.30 33.18 20.70
C MET A 1 -6.15 31.90 19.90
N THR A 2 -6.68 30.79 20.37
CA THR A 2 -6.54 29.47 19.75
C THR A 2 -7.69 29.31 18.76
N ARG A 3 -7.41 29.44 17.49
CA ARG A 3 -8.39 29.20 16.42
C ARG A 3 -8.88 27.76 16.52
N ARG A 4 -10.18 27.58 16.78
CA ARG A 4 -10.85 26.29 16.67
C ARG A 4 -10.87 25.89 15.19
N PHE A 5 -9.95 25.01 14.79
CA PHE A 5 -9.97 24.34 13.49
C PHE A 5 -10.94 23.15 13.46
N SER A 6 -11.64 22.88 14.58
CA SER A 6 -12.45 21.68 14.81
C SER A 6 -13.66 21.52 13.88
N HIS A 7 -14.12 22.57 13.22
CA HIS A 7 -15.30 22.49 12.33
C HIS A 7 -14.98 22.25 10.85
N LEU A 8 -13.69 22.12 10.47
CA LEU A 8 -13.26 21.96 9.08
C LEU A 8 -12.58 20.61 8.82
N ILE A 9 -12.31 19.83 9.87
CA ILE A 9 -11.61 18.56 9.76
C ILE A 9 -12.54 17.45 10.24
N GLU A 10 -12.86 16.52 9.36
CA GLU A 10 -13.66 15.34 9.68
C GLU A 10 -12.78 14.12 10.01
N LEU A 11 -11.57 14.08 9.47
CA LEU A 11 -10.62 12.99 9.63
C LEU A 11 -9.20 13.50 9.67
N LEU A 12 -8.42 13.07 10.65
CA LEU A 12 -6.98 13.26 10.73
C LEU A 12 -6.27 11.92 10.52
N ILE A 13 -5.42 11.84 9.50
CA ILE A 13 -4.60 10.68 9.23
C ILE A 13 -3.15 11.01 9.57
N VAL A 14 -2.53 10.23 10.44
CA VAL A 14 -1.11 10.36 10.81
C VAL A 14 -0.37 9.16 10.25
N ASP A 15 0.39 9.39 9.18
CA ASP A 15 1.25 8.36 8.59
C ASP A 15 2.59 8.28 9.33
N GLU A 16 3.22 7.10 9.26
CA GLU A 16 4.46 6.77 10.00
C GLU A 16 4.36 7.06 11.51
N ALA A 17 3.20 6.81 12.11
CA ALA A 17 2.96 7.07 13.54
C ALA A 17 3.93 6.31 14.47
N ASN A 18 4.56 5.23 13.98
CA ASN A 18 5.64 4.53 14.67
C ASN A 18 6.90 5.40 14.88
N ARG A 19 7.06 6.52 14.19
CA ARG A 19 8.18 7.46 14.35
C ARG A 19 7.91 8.55 15.39
N LEU A 20 6.65 8.73 15.81
CA LEU A 20 6.31 9.70 16.84
C LEU A 20 6.96 9.30 18.17
N LYS A 21 7.59 10.24 18.84
CA LYS A 21 8.02 10.07 20.23
C LYS A 21 6.82 10.16 21.17
N ASP A 22 6.99 9.79 22.44
CA ASP A 22 5.90 9.79 23.43
C ASP A 22 5.22 11.16 23.54
N ALA A 23 6.00 12.23 23.51
CA ALA A 23 5.44 13.60 23.49
C ALA A 23 4.56 13.88 22.25
N GLY A 24 4.92 13.30 21.07
CA GLY A 24 4.11 13.39 19.86
C GLY A 24 2.82 12.59 19.97
N LEU A 25 2.87 11.40 20.57
CA LEU A 25 1.68 10.58 20.82
C LEU A 25 0.71 11.30 21.78
N GLU A 26 1.25 11.97 22.83
CA GLU A 26 0.43 12.78 23.74
C GLU A 26 -0.22 13.98 23.03
N GLN A 27 0.49 14.64 22.13
CA GLN A 27 -0.09 15.73 21.31
C GLN A 27 -1.21 15.22 20.39
N VAL A 28 -1.02 14.06 19.77
CA VAL A 28 -2.06 13.42 18.94
C VAL A 28 -3.28 13.06 19.79
N ARG A 29 -3.07 12.52 20.99
CA ARG A 29 -4.16 12.28 21.96
C ARG A 29 -4.90 13.57 22.30
N ASP A 30 -4.18 14.63 22.67
CA ASP A 30 -4.78 15.92 23.02
C ASP A 30 -5.59 16.52 21.86
N LEU A 31 -5.13 16.32 20.61
CA LEU A 31 -5.88 16.74 19.43
C LEU A 31 -7.17 15.92 19.28
N ALA A 32 -7.09 14.60 19.44
CA ALA A 32 -8.26 13.72 19.35
C ALA A 32 -9.29 14.02 20.46
N ASP A 33 -8.83 14.31 21.68
CA ASP A 33 -9.71 14.64 22.82
C ASP A 33 -10.42 15.99 22.66
N ARG A 34 -9.82 16.92 21.92
CA ARG A 34 -10.38 18.28 21.70
C ARG A 34 -11.13 18.42 20.39
N GLY A 35 -10.93 17.50 19.46
CA GLY A 35 -11.50 17.53 18.13
C GLY A 35 -12.73 16.63 18.00
N GLU A 36 -13.67 17.06 17.16
CA GLU A 36 -14.82 16.25 16.76
C GLU A 36 -14.52 15.57 15.41
N PHE A 37 -13.37 14.92 15.29
CA PHE A 37 -12.92 14.27 14.05
C PHE A 37 -12.44 12.84 14.30
N GLY A 38 -12.51 12.01 13.26
CA GLY A 38 -11.91 10.68 13.29
C GLY A 38 -10.37 10.76 13.26
N LEU A 39 -9.70 9.85 13.96
CA LEU A 39 -8.24 9.73 13.95
C LEU A 39 -7.84 8.36 13.40
N VAL A 40 -6.96 8.35 12.40
CA VAL A 40 -6.31 7.14 11.87
C VAL A 40 -4.82 7.26 12.04
N LEU A 41 -4.22 6.28 12.70
CA LEU A 41 -2.77 6.14 12.84
C LEU A 41 -2.29 5.02 11.91
N LEU A 42 -1.41 5.34 10.97
CA LEU A 42 -0.76 4.38 10.10
C LEU A 42 0.70 4.20 10.52
N GLY A 43 1.21 2.99 10.42
CA GLY A 43 2.60 2.74 10.77
C GLY A 43 3.04 1.31 10.48
N MET A 44 4.29 1.02 10.78
CA MET A 44 4.88 -0.30 10.60
C MET A 44 4.23 -1.34 11.53
N PRO A 45 4.30 -2.64 11.19
CA PRO A 45 3.91 -3.73 12.08
C PRO A 45 4.51 -3.56 13.48
N GLY A 46 3.68 -3.77 14.50
CA GLY A 46 4.07 -3.53 15.89
C GLY A 46 3.73 -2.13 16.44
N LEU A 47 3.14 -1.24 15.65
CA LEU A 47 2.62 0.04 16.12
C LEU A 47 1.66 -0.15 17.29
N GLU A 48 0.74 -1.12 17.21
CA GLU A 48 -0.21 -1.42 18.28
C GLU A 48 0.50 -1.75 19.60
N LYS A 49 1.51 -2.63 19.57
CA LYS A 49 2.30 -2.99 20.77
C LYS A 49 2.98 -1.78 21.40
N ARG A 50 3.36 -0.80 20.59
CA ARG A 50 3.92 0.44 21.07
C ARG A 50 2.86 1.35 21.69
N LEU A 51 1.69 1.46 21.08
CA LEU A 51 0.57 2.25 21.58
C LEU A 51 0.04 1.70 22.91
N MET A 52 0.10 0.39 23.15
CA MET A 52 -0.22 -0.22 24.44
C MET A 52 0.63 0.31 25.60
N ARG A 53 1.83 0.85 25.33
CA ARG A 53 2.67 1.50 26.34
C ARG A 53 2.22 2.91 26.71
N ALA A 54 1.26 3.46 25.97
CA ALA A 54 0.59 4.73 26.25
C ALA A 54 -0.91 4.46 26.56
N PRO A 55 -1.25 4.00 27.77
CA PRO A 55 -2.59 3.48 28.09
C PRO A 55 -3.69 4.51 27.85
N GLN A 56 -3.40 5.78 28.05
CA GLN A 56 -4.36 6.87 27.85
C GLN A 56 -4.72 7.09 26.39
N LEU A 57 -3.79 6.89 25.46
CA LEU A 57 -4.06 6.90 24.02
C LEU A 57 -4.69 5.58 23.58
N TYR A 58 -4.14 4.47 24.07
CA TYR A 58 -4.61 3.12 23.71
C TYR A 58 -6.09 2.91 24.05
N SER A 59 -6.56 3.42 25.19
CA SER A 59 -7.97 3.33 25.60
C SER A 59 -8.96 4.04 24.65
N ARG A 60 -8.47 4.86 23.74
CA ARG A 60 -9.27 5.57 22.73
C ARG A 60 -9.25 4.92 21.36
N ILE A 61 -8.42 3.88 21.19
CA ILE A 61 -8.36 3.13 19.95
C ILE A 61 -9.56 2.19 19.91
N GLY A 62 -10.48 2.46 19.00
CA GLY A 62 -11.67 1.63 18.82
C GLY A 62 -11.41 0.40 17.94
N PHE A 63 -10.40 0.46 17.07
CA PHE A 63 -10.12 -0.58 16.10
C PHE A 63 -8.64 -0.58 15.72
N ALA A 64 -8.05 -1.76 15.61
CA ALA A 64 -6.71 -1.97 15.08
C ALA A 64 -6.75 -3.05 13.99
N HIS A 65 -6.11 -2.78 12.87
CA HIS A 65 -6.03 -3.70 11.75
C HIS A 65 -4.60 -3.77 11.22
N GLU A 66 -4.10 -4.97 11.02
CA GLU A 66 -2.83 -5.21 10.36
C GLU A 66 -3.10 -5.48 8.87
N MET A 67 -2.44 -4.70 8.01
CA MET A 67 -2.52 -4.87 6.56
C MET A 67 -1.58 -5.98 6.15
N GLU A 68 -2.13 -7.09 5.70
CA GLU A 68 -1.38 -8.20 5.15
C GLU A 68 -1.11 -8.01 3.65
N PRO A 69 -0.06 -8.64 3.10
CA PRO A 69 0.10 -8.76 1.66
C PRO A 69 -1.14 -9.40 1.03
N LEU A 70 -1.44 -9.03 -0.21
CA LEU A 70 -2.53 -9.67 -0.96
C LEU A 70 -2.27 -11.16 -1.14
N SER A 71 -3.32 -11.96 -0.99
CA SER A 71 -3.33 -13.36 -1.42
C SER A 71 -3.14 -13.47 -2.94
N ASP A 72 -2.87 -14.67 -3.42
CA ASP A 72 -2.75 -14.92 -4.86
C ASP A 72 -4.05 -14.57 -5.62
N GLU A 73 -5.20 -14.83 -5.02
CA GLU A 73 -6.52 -14.52 -5.60
C GLU A 73 -6.76 -13.02 -5.66
N GLU A 74 -6.54 -12.32 -4.57
CA GLU A 74 -6.66 -10.86 -4.49
C GLU A 74 -5.67 -10.16 -5.42
N THR A 75 -4.46 -10.72 -5.58
CA THR A 75 -3.47 -10.18 -6.52
C THR A 75 -3.95 -10.34 -7.97
N ARG A 76 -4.56 -11.48 -8.34
CA ARG A 76 -5.16 -11.67 -9.68
C ARG A 76 -6.28 -10.67 -9.93
N ASP A 77 -7.20 -10.53 -8.99
CA ASP A 77 -8.29 -9.57 -9.04
C ASP A 77 -7.79 -8.12 -9.18
N PHE A 78 -6.73 -7.79 -8.45
CA PHE A 78 -6.10 -6.48 -8.52
C PHE A 78 -5.48 -6.21 -9.90
N LEU A 79 -4.76 -7.19 -10.45
CA LEU A 79 -4.18 -7.11 -11.79
C LEU A 79 -5.28 -6.92 -12.84
N GLU A 80 -6.35 -7.71 -12.77
CA GLU A 80 -7.46 -7.63 -13.70
C GLU A 80 -8.17 -6.27 -13.65
N LYS A 81 -8.49 -5.78 -12.45
CA LYS A 81 -9.22 -4.51 -12.28
C LYS A 81 -8.40 -3.27 -12.62
N ARG A 82 -7.12 -3.26 -12.26
CA ARG A 82 -6.29 -2.07 -12.36
C ARG A 82 -5.44 -2.01 -13.62
N TRP A 83 -4.97 -3.16 -14.09
CA TRP A 83 -3.99 -3.24 -15.18
C TRP A 83 -4.57 -3.74 -16.49
N SER A 84 -5.69 -4.45 -16.49
CA SER A 84 -6.37 -4.86 -17.73
C SER A 84 -6.66 -3.67 -18.67
N HIS A 85 -7.05 -2.52 -18.13
CA HIS A 85 -7.33 -1.33 -18.94
C HIS A 85 -6.07 -0.64 -19.50
N ARG A 86 -4.93 -0.71 -18.80
CA ARG A 86 -3.65 -0.14 -19.25
C ARG A 86 -2.96 -1.06 -20.25
N VAL A 87 -3.02 -2.36 -20.00
CA VAL A 87 -2.43 -3.38 -20.84
C VAL A 87 -3.36 -3.75 -22.01
N LYS A 88 -4.68 -3.51 -21.91
CA LYS A 88 -5.64 -3.64 -23.04
C LYS A 88 -5.36 -2.74 -24.23
N ALA A 89 -4.57 -1.70 -24.08
CA ALA A 89 -4.04 -1.00 -25.25
C ALA A 89 -3.12 -1.92 -26.08
N TYR A 90 -2.70 -3.04 -25.52
CA TYR A 90 -1.69 -3.93 -26.11
C TYR A 90 -2.11 -5.41 -26.20
N SER A 91 -3.12 -5.88 -25.44
CA SER A 91 -3.67 -7.24 -25.61
C SER A 91 -5.06 -7.39 -25.00
N ASP A 92 -5.92 -8.18 -25.66
CA ASP A 92 -7.27 -8.50 -25.19
C ASP A 92 -7.31 -9.52 -24.03
N ASP A 93 -6.16 -10.08 -23.65
CA ASP A 93 -6.12 -11.18 -22.68
C ASP A 93 -4.90 -11.11 -21.75
N PHE A 94 -5.17 -10.94 -20.45
CA PHE A 94 -4.21 -11.24 -19.36
C PHE A 94 -4.19 -12.78 -19.13
N THR A 95 -4.12 -13.55 -20.21
CA THR A 95 -4.32 -15.01 -20.19
C THR A 95 -3.03 -15.81 -20.11
N ASP A 96 -1.88 -15.16 -20.14
CA ASP A 96 -0.63 -15.90 -19.92
C ASP A 96 -0.52 -16.27 -18.43
N LYS A 97 -0.98 -17.47 -18.12
CA LYS A 97 -0.91 -18.06 -16.77
C LYS A 97 0.51 -18.06 -16.20
N GLU A 98 1.52 -18.17 -17.07
CA GLU A 98 2.92 -18.14 -16.66
C GLU A 98 3.37 -16.74 -16.29
N ALA A 99 2.92 -15.71 -17.00
CA ALA A 99 3.18 -14.31 -16.64
C ALA A 99 2.56 -13.95 -15.30
N VAL A 100 1.30 -14.30 -15.08
CA VAL A 100 0.63 -14.09 -13.79
C VAL A 100 1.35 -14.85 -12.67
N ALA A 101 1.73 -16.10 -12.89
CA ALA A 101 2.48 -16.88 -11.90
C ALA A 101 3.85 -16.25 -11.57
N ALA A 102 4.52 -15.66 -12.56
CA ALA A 102 5.78 -14.95 -12.36
C ALA A 102 5.55 -13.68 -11.50
N ILE A 103 4.50 -12.90 -11.79
CA ILE A 103 4.15 -11.72 -11.00
C ILE A 103 3.88 -12.10 -9.54
N LEU A 104 3.05 -13.11 -9.29
CA LEU A 104 2.73 -13.60 -7.95
C LEU A 104 4.00 -14.00 -7.18
N ARG A 105 4.87 -14.78 -7.81
CA ARG A 105 6.13 -15.23 -7.22
C ARG A 105 7.08 -14.08 -6.88
N ILE A 106 7.18 -13.08 -7.75
CA ILE A 106 8.08 -11.93 -7.58
C ILE A 106 7.55 -11.00 -6.49
N THR A 107 6.25 -10.72 -6.50
CA THR A 107 5.66 -9.66 -5.67
C THR A 107 5.19 -10.16 -4.32
N ARG A 108 4.83 -11.44 -4.20
CA ARG A 108 4.29 -12.04 -2.97
C ARG A 108 3.17 -11.21 -2.33
N GLY A 109 2.30 -10.64 -3.16
CA GLY A 109 1.17 -9.82 -2.71
C GLY A 109 1.53 -8.40 -2.24
N ASN A 110 2.78 -7.98 -2.35
CA ASN A 110 3.17 -6.61 -1.98
C ASN A 110 2.67 -5.63 -3.05
N LEU A 111 1.63 -4.85 -2.72
CA LEU A 111 0.99 -3.88 -3.62
C LEU A 111 1.97 -2.89 -4.27
N ARG A 112 2.90 -2.34 -3.48
CA ARG A 112 3.90 -1.40 -4.00
C ARG A 112 4.82 -2.08 -5.01
N LEU A 113 5.18 -3.32 -4.75
CA LEU A 113 6.04 -4.09 -5.66
C LEU A 113 5.27 -4.49 -6.92
N ILE A 114 3.98 -4.83 -6.79
CA ILE A 114 3.10 -5.10 -7.95
C ILE A 114 3.04 -3.86 -8.85
N ASP A 115 2.71 -2.69 -8.31
CA ASP A 115 2.63 -1.45 -9.08
C ASP A 115 3.97 -1.14 -9.80
N ARG A 116 5.09 -1.25 -9.09
CA ARG A 116 6.41 -1.00 -9.66
C ARG A 116 6.79 -2.00 -10.75
N LEU A 117 6.52 -3.28 -10.53
CA LEU A 117 6.77 -4.32 -11.52
C LEU A 117 5.95 -4.08 -12.78
N MET A 118 4.66 -3.81 -12.62
CA MET A 118 3.75 -3.60 -13.75
C MET A 118 4.09 -2.33 -14.54
N MET A 119 4.57 -1.27 -13.89
CA MET A 119 5.10 -0.10 -14.61
C MET A 119 6.33 -0.46 -15.46
N GLN A 120 7.22 -1.33 -14.96
CA GLN A 120 8.36 -1.80 -15.75
C GLN A 120 7.93 -2.73 -16.87
N VAL A 121 6.94 -3.59 -16.65
CA VAL A 121 6.32 -4.41 -17.71
C VAL A 121 5.80 -3.51 -18.84
N GLU A 122 5.06 -2.44 -18.51
CA GLU A 122 4.58 -1.48 -19.50
C GLU A 122 5.75 -0.84 -20.29
N HIS A 123 6.82 -0.44 -19.62
CA HIS A 123 8.02 0.11 -20.27
C HIS A 123 8.67 -0.90 -21.22
N VAL A 124 8.80 -2.16 -20.81
CA VAL A 124 9.37 -3.23 -21.66
C VAL A 124 8.51 -3.48 -22.90
N LEU A 125 7.18 -3.52 -22.74
CA LEU A 125 6.24 -3.68 -23.85
C LEU A 125 6.39 -2.54 -24.87
N VAL A 126 6.37 -1.30 -24.41
CA VAL A 126 6.50 -0.10 -25.26
C VAL A 126 7.86 -0.06 -25.96
N ALA A 127 8.95 -0.28 -25.23
CA ALA A 127 10.30 -0.19 -25.78
C ALA A 127 10.58 -1.25 -26.86
N ASN A 128 9.96 -2.44 -26.73
CA ASN A 128 10.14 -3.55 -27.66
C ASN A 128 8.97 -3.73 -28.65
N GLN A 129 8.00 -2.83 -28.67
CA GLN A 129 6.79 -2.87 -29.51
C GLN A 129 6.03 -4.19 -29.35
N LEU A 130 6.03 -4.75 -28.13
CA LEU A 130 5.31 -5.96 -27.77
C LEU A 130 3.88 -5.65 -27.36
N GLN A 131 2.95 -6.56 -27.66
CA GLN A 131 1.53 -6.38 -27.37
C GLN A 131 1.00 -7.35 -26.30
N VAL A 132 1.82 -8.30 -25.88
CA VAL A 132 1.42 -9.37 -24.96
C VAL A 132 2.37 -9.42 -23.77
N VAL A 133 1.81 -9.54 -22.59
CA VAL A 133 2.59 -9.75 -21.34
C VAL A 133 2.90 -11.24 -21.25
N THR A 134 4.14 -11.61 -21.55
CA THR A 134 4.64 -12.96 -21.36
C THR A 134 5.50 -13.06 -20.09
N LYS A 135 5.81 -14.27 -19.67
CA LYS A 135 6.73 -14.52 -18.56
C LYS A 135 8.09 -13.85 -18.79
N GLU A 136 8.62 -13.89 -20.01
CA GLU A 136 9.90 -13.29 -20.37
C GLU A 136 9.87 -11.76 -20.20
N VAL A 137 8.76 -11.14 -20.59
CA VAL A 137 8.55 -9.70 -20.37
C VAL A 137 8.55 -9.36 -18.87
N VAL A 138 7.88 -10.17 -18.06
CA VAL A 138 7.85 -10.00 -16.60
C VAL A 138 9.22 -10.17 -15.96
N GLU A 139 9.98 -11.20 -16.39
CA GLU A 139 11.34 -11.43 -15.88
C GLU A 139 12.30 -10.29 -16.30
N THR A 140 12.21 -9.84 -17.55
CA THR A 140 12.99 -8.66 -18.02
C THR A 140 12.63 -7.40 -17.22
N ALA A 141 11.35 -7.18 -16.95
CA ALA A 141 10.90 -6.07 -16.13
C ALA A 141 11.44 -6.16 -14.69
N ARG A 142 11.52 -7.37 -14.13
CA ARG A 142 12.10 -7.62 -12.81
C ARG A 142 13.58 -7.25 -12.74
N GLU A 143 14.39 -7.55 -13.76
CA GLU A 143 15.81 -7.22 -13.78
C GLU A 143 16.07 -5.71 -13.66
N ASN A 144 15.13 -4.91 -14.15
CA ASN A 144 15.18 -3.44 -14.05
C ASN A 144 14.63 -2.89 -12.72
N LEU A 145 14.11 -3.76 -11.84
CA LEU A 145 13.62 -3.37 -10.53
C LEU A 145 14.75 -3.39 -9.49
N ILE A 146 14.97 -2.25 -8.84
CA ILE A 146 15.74 -2.21 -7.60
C ILE A 146 14.81 -2.78 -6.50
N ILE A 147 14.96 -4.06 -6.21
CA ILE A 147 14.27 -4.73 -5.10
C ILE A 147 15.16 -4.53 -3.88
N GLY A 148 14.69 -3.74 -2.90
CA GLY A 148 15.34 -3.64 -1.60
C GLY A 148 15.36 -5.01 -0.90
N PRO A 149 16.29 -5.23 0.05
CA PRO A 149 16.26 -6.43 0.88
C PRO A 149 14.89 -6.50 1.58
N GLY A 150 14.25 -7.66 1.44
CA GLY A 150 12.96 -7.99 2.07
C GLY A 150 13.08 -8.18 3.59
#